data_398073d9f8d2047a1af90eb0e55682da
#
_entry.id   398073d9f8d2047a1af90eb0e55682da
#
_cell.length_a   1.000
_cell.length_b   1.000
_cell.length_c   1.000
_cell.angle_alpha   90.00
_cell.angle_beta   90.00
_cell.angle_gamma   90.00
#
_symmetry.space_group_name_H-M   'P 1'
#
loop_
_entity.id
_entity.type
_entity.pdbx_description
1 polymer ?
#
loop_
_entity_poly.entity_id
_entity_poly.type
_entity_poly.pdbx_seq_one_letter_code
_entity_poly.pdbx_strand_id
1 'polypeptide(L)'
;MADVIPYGRQWIDEDDIAAVVECLRGDWLTQGPTVERFEQSLKDATGAKHAIAVASGTAALHLAAMVAGVKTGDVGITSSITFTASANCIAYCGGEPEFVEADPTTGLIDLNAIEQRVRDLAHRGTPPKVIVPV
;
A
#
# COMPACT_ATOMS: atom_id res chain seq x y z
N MET A 1 -14.40 -12.68 -31.32
CA MET A 1 -14.18 -12.84 -29.88
C MET A 1 -14.25 -11.43 -29.29
N ALA A 2 -15.03 -11.21 -28.24
CA ALA A 2 -15.04 -9.91 -27.59
C ALA A 2 -13.63 -9.65 -27.02
N ASP A 3 -13.07 -8.47 -27.29
CA ASP A 3 -11.78 -8.07 -26.71
C ASP A 3 -11.94 -8.02 -25.19
N VAL A 4 -11.29 -8.92 -24.49
CA VAL A 4 -11.27 -8.95 -23.03
C VAL A 4 -10.38 -7.81 -22.56
N ILE A 5 -10.97 -6.85 -21.84
CA ILE A 5 -10.21 -5.79 -21.17
C ILE A 5 -9.61 -6.40 -19.89
N PRO A 6 -8.28 -6.54 -19.78
CA PRO A 6 -7.67 -7.09 -18.57
C PRO A 6 -7.82 -6.09 -17.41
N TYR A 7 -7.93 -6.61 -16.19
CA TYR A 7 -7.97 -5.79 -14.97
C TYR A 7 -6.75 -4.89 -14.80
N GLY A 8 -5.59 -5.40 -15.18
CA GLY A 8 -4.34 -4.65 -15.21
C GLY A 8 -3.28 -5.37 -16.01
N ARG A 9 -2.34 -4.62 -16.52
CA ARG A 9 -1.18 -5.15 -17.23
C ARG A 9 0.03 -4.29 -16.90
N GLN A 10 1.17 -4.93 -16.66
CA GLN A 10 2.45 -4.25 -16.53
C GLN A 10 2.84 -3.56 -17.85
N TRP A 11 3.51 -2.44 -17.74
CA TRP A 11 4.21 -1.81 -18.85
C TRP A 11 5.71 -1.91 -18.58
N ILE A 12 6.42 -2.55 -19.48
CA ILE A 12 7.86 -2.78 -19.41
C ILE A 12 8.43 -2.33 -20.75
N ASP A 13 9.43 -1.50 -20.72
CA ASP A 13 10.17 -1.03 -21.89
C ASP A 13 11.60 -1.58 -21.95
N GLU A 14 12.36 -1.18 -22.98
CA GLU A 14 13.71 -1.66 -23.20
C GLU A 14 14.71 -1.17 -22.13
N ASP A 15 14.44 -0.03 -21.49
CA ASP A 15 15.28 0.51 -20.42
C ASP A 15 15.10 -0.33 -19.15
N ASP A 16 13.87 -0.76 -18.84
CA ASP A 16 13.59 -1.69 -17.74
C ASP A 16 14.34 -3.03 -17.95
N ILE A 17 14.25 -3.57 -19.17
CA ILE A 17 14.94 -4.83 -19.51
C ILE A 17 16.46 -4.67 -19.41
N ALA A 18 17.00 -3.58 -19.91
CA ALA A 18 18.44 -3.30 -19.86
C ALA A 18 18.93 -3.19 -18.40
N ALA A 19 18.19 -2.50 -17.54
CA ALA A 19 18.53 -2.36 -16.13
C ALA A 19 18.56 -3.71 -15.39
N VAL A 20 17.60 -4.59 -15.67
CA VAL A 20 17.57 -5.96 -15.11
C VAL A 20 18.76 -6.78 -15.62
N VAL A 21 19.07 -6.72 -16.92
CA VAL A 21 20.20 -7.43 -17.51
C VAL A 21 21.53 -6.94 -16.93
N GLU A 22 21.68 -5.62 -16.74
CA GLU A 22 22.87 -5.04 -16.09
C GLU A 22 23.04 -5.61 -14.68
N CYS A 23 21.97 -5.62 -13.88
CA CYS A 23 22.00 -6.17 -12.53
C CYS A 23 22.40 -7.65 -12.51
N LEU A 24 21.82 -8.47 -13.42
CA LEU A 24 22.13 -9.90 -13.51
C LEU A 24 23.56 -10.20 -13.95
N ARG A 25 24.20 -9.30 -14.68
CA ARG A 25 25.61 -9.42 -15.10
C ARG A 25 26.59 -8.84 -14.07
N GLY A 26 26.10 -8.12 -13.09
CA GLY A 26 26.90 -7.53 -12.04
C GLY A 26 27.27 -8.53 -10.93
N ASP A 27 28.11 -8.09 -10.00
CA ASP A 27 28.60 -8.93 -8.90
C ASP A 27 27.59 -9.12 -7.77
N TRP A 28 26.50 -8.30 -7.74
CA TRP A 28 25.53 -8.29 -6.66
C TRP A 28 24.11 -8.58 -7.18
N LEU A 29 23.61 -9.78 -6.88
CA LEU A 29 22.22 -10.18 -7.20
C LEU A 29 21.25 -9.97 -6.05
N THR A 30 21.76 -9.86 -4.81
CA THR A 30 20.96 -9.61 -3.61
C THR A 30 21.57 -8.47 -2.82
N GLN A 31 20.74 -7.58 -2.30
CA GLN A 31 21.19 -6.42 -1.49
C GLN A 31 22.21 -5.62 -2.27
N GLY A 32 22.53 -5.01 -2.92
CA GLY A 32 23.59 -4.34 -3.62
C GLY A 32 23.23 -2.90 -3.95
N PRO A 33 24.07 -2.22 -4.70
CA PRO A 33 23.90 -0.81 -5.02
C PRO A 33 22.63 -0.50 -5.83
N THR A 34 22.01 -1.51 -6.47
CA THR A 34 20.76 -1.32 -7.20
C THR A 34 19.58 -1.01 -6.27
N VAL A 35 19.54 -1.63 -5.09
CA VAL A 35 18.52 -1.33 -4.07
C VAL A 35 18.69 0.10 -3.56
N GLU A 36 19.89 0.51 -3.26
CA GLU A 36 20.19 1.89 -2.80
C GLU A 36 19.83 2.93 -3.87
N ARG A 37 20.12 2.66 -5.15
CA ARG A 37 19.71 3.52 -6.27
C ARG A 37 18.20 3.64 -6.38
N PHE A 38 17.48 2.54 -6.21
CA PHE A 38 16.02 2.53 -6.22
C PHE A 38 15.44 3.36 -5.07
N GLU A 39 15.95 3.18 -3.85
CA GLU A 39 15.54 3.97 -2.68
C GLU A 39 15.84 5.46 -2.86
N GLN A 40 16.99 5.80 -3.47
CA GLN A 40 17.32 7.18 -3.79
C GLN A 40 16.34 7.76 -4.82
N SER A 41 16.03 7.01 -5.89
CA SER A 41 15.06 7.45 -6.90
C SER A 41 13.67 7.70 -6.32
N LEU A 42 13.23 6.88 -5.36
CA LEU A 42 11.98 7.10 -4.63
C LEU A 42 12.01 8.39 -3.81
N LYS A 43 13.13 8.67 -3.11
CA LYS A 43 13.28 9.92 -2.37
C LYS A 43 13.24 11.13 -3.29
N ASP A 44 13.92 11.07 -4.43
CA ASP A 44 13.98 12.15 -5.40
C ASP A 44 12.60 12.43 -6.02
N ALA A 45 11.85 11.38 -6.34
CA ALA A 45 10.52 11.49 -6.93
C ALA A 45 9.44 11.98 -5.96
N THR A 46 9.55 11.63 -4.67
CA THR A 46 8.51 11.91 -3.66
C THR A 46 8.86 13.07 -2.72
N GLY A 47 10.13 13.48 -2.67
CA GLY A 47 10.62 14.42 -1.67
C GLY A 47 10.74 13.81 -0.27
N ALA A 48 10.57 12.50 -0.11
CA ALA A 48 10.66 11.82 1.18
C ALA A 48 12.11 11.83 1.68
N LYS A 49 12.28 12.05 2.99
CA LYS A 49 13.59 12.03 3.63
C LYS A 49 14.22 10.63 3.62
N HIS A 50 13.40 9.60 3.73
CA HIS A 50 13.82 8.22 3.77
C HIS A 50 12.93 7.38 2.85
N ALA A 51 13.52 6.36 2.22
CA ALA A 51 12.81 5.33 1.48
C ALA A 51 13.43 3.97 1.82
N ILE A 52 12.61 2.94 1.90
CA ILE A 52 13.03 1.57 2.21
C ILE A 52 12.36 0.64 1.21
N ALA A 53 13.17 -0.06 0.43
CA ALA A 53 12.70 -1.06 -0.51
C ALA A 53 12.32 -2.35 0.21
N VAL A 54 11.19 -2.92 -0.17
CA VAL A 54 10.67 -4.19 0.35
C VAL A 54 10.20 -5.09 -0.79
N ALA A 55 9.96 -6.35 -0.51
CA ALA A 55 9.66 -7.37 -1.52
C ALA A 55 8.35 -7.14 -2.29
N SER A 56 7.39 -6.38 -1.72
CA SER A 56 6.10 -6.11 -2.35
C SER A 56 5.36 -4.95 -1.68
N GLY A 57 4.35 -4.38 -2.36
CA GLY A 57 3.45 -3.40 -1.75
C GLY A 57 2.70 -3.95 -0.54
N THR A 58 2.36 -5.25 -0.53
CA THR A 58 1.77 -5.92 0.63
C THR A 58 2.69 -5.88 1.85
N ALA A 59 3.99 -6.13 1.65
CA ALA A 59 4.98 -6.03 2.71
C ALA A 59 5.16 -4.58 3.19
N ALA A 60 5.13 -3.61 2.27
CA ALA A 60 5.20 -2.19 2.61
C ALA A 60 4.03 -1.75 3.49
N LEU A 61 2.80 -2.12 3.12
CA LEU A 61 1.60 -1.83 3.90
C LEU A 61 1.65 -2.48 5.29
N HIS A 62 2.07 -3.74 5.38
CA HIS A 62 2.21 -4.44 6.67
C HIS A 62 3.22 -3.71 7.58
N LEU A 63 4.40 -3.38 7.05
CA LEU A 63 5.40 -2.63 7.81
C LEU A 63 4.90 -1.24 8.24
N ALA A 64 4.17 -0.55 7.37
CA ALA A 64 3.57 0.75 7.71
C ALA A 64 2.57 0.61 8.87
N ALA A 65 1.72 -0.42 8.86
CA ALA A 65 0.78 -0.70 9.96
C ALA A 65 1.52 -1.04 11.27
N MET A 66 2.61 -1.82 11.20
CA MET A 66 3.46 -2.12 12.37
C MET A 66 4.10 -0.84 12.94
N VAL A 67 4.65 0.03 12.09
CA VAL A 67 5.27 1.30 12.51
C VAL A 67 4.22 2.26 13.10
N ALA A 68 2.99 2.25 12.56
CA ALA A 68 1.86 3.00 13.14
C ALA A 68 1.42 2.43 14.51
N GLY A 69 1.95 1.28 14.92
CA GLY A 69 1.67 0.64 16.19
C GLY A 69 0.30 -0.03 16.25
N VAL A 70 -0.20 -0.53 15.13
CA VAL A 70 -1.43 -1.34 15.07
C VAL A 70 -1.19 -2.64 15.83
N LYS A 71 -2.15 -3.01 16.67
CA LYS A 71 -2.11 -4.23 17.51
C LYS A 71 -3.52 -4.75 17.77
N THR A 72 -3.61 -5.88 18.43
CA THR A 72 -4.89 -6.47 18.87
C THR A 72 -5.75 -5.48 19.65
N GLY A 73 -7.00 -5.34 19.23
CA GLY A 73 -7.98 -4.40 19.77
C GLY A 73 -7.99 -3.03 19.09
N ASP A 74 -7.04 -2.74 18.20
CA ASP A 74 -7.09 -1.54 17.37
C ASP A 74 -7.96 -1.76 16.14
N VAL A 75 -8.60 -0.69 15.66
CA VAL A 75 -9.39 -0.67 14.43
C VAL A 75 -8.65 0.11 13.35
N GLY A 76 -8.68 -0.39 12.13
CA GLY A 76 -8.22 0.36 10.95
C GLY A 76 -9.33 0.44 9.89
N ILE A 77 -9.37 1.53 9.15
CA ILE A 77 -10.39 1.77 8.09
C ILE A 77 -9.77 1.66 6.71
N THR A 78 -10.45 1.00 5.78
CA THR A 78 -10.09 1.01 4.35
C THR A 78 -11.35 1.06 3.46
N SER A 79 -11.15 1.24 2.15
CA SER A 79 -12.24 1.22 1.17
C SER A 79 -12.79 -0.20 0.95
N SER A 80 -14.08 -0.31 0.66
CA SER A 80 -14.71 -1.57 0.23
C SER A 80 -14.25 -2.03 -1.16
N ILE A 81 -13.80 -1.09 -2.00
CA ILE A 81 -13.18 -1.38 -3.30
C ILE A 81 -11.68 -1.19 -3.14
N THR A 82 -10.97 -2.29 -2.94
CA THR A 82 -9.52 -2.25 -2.72
C THR A 82 -8.88 -3.62 -2.98
N PHE A 83 -7.56 -3.63 -3.16
CA PHE A 83 -6.80 -4.86 -3.08
C PHE A 83 -6.74 -5.35 -1.62
N THR A 84 -6.84 -6.65 -1.41
CA THR A 84 -6.93 -7.27 -0.06
C THR A 84 -5.81 -6.85 0.90
N ALA A 85 -4.64 -6.48 0.40
CA ALA A 85 -3.53 -6.04 1.24
C ALA A 85 -3.85 -4.80 2.10
N SER A 86 -4.78 -3.94 1.66
CA SER A 86 -5.20 -2.75 2.42
C SER A 86 -5.90 -3.12 3.73
N ALA A 87 -6.68 -4.20 3.75
CA ALA A 87 -7.30 -4.74 4.96
C ALA A 87 -6.34 -5.68 5.71
N ASN A 88 -5.62 -6.53 4.97
CA ASN A 88 -4.74 -7.52 5.55
C ASN A 88 -3.59 -6.90 6.35
N CYS A 89 -3.07 -5.73 5.98
CA CYS A 89 -2.01 -5.07 6.75
C CYS A 89 -2.44 -4.76 8.19
N ILE A 90 -3.73 -4.46 8.41
CA ILE A 90 -4.32 -4.25 9.73
C ILE A 90 -4.47 -5.58 10.45
N ALA A 91 -5.06 -6.58 9.76
CA ALA A 91 -5.29 -7.91 10.32
C ALA A 91 -3.99 -8.65 10.70
N TYR A 92 -2.93 -8.51 9.90
CA TYR A 92 -1.61 -9.12 10.20
C TYR A 92 -0.99 -8.56 11.49
N CYS A 93 -1.34 -7.34 11.87
CA CYS A 93 -0.94 -6.75 13.16
C CYS A 93 -1.87 -7.12 14.31
N GLY A 94 -2.92 -7.94 14.05
CA GLY A 94 -3.93 -8.32 15.05
C GLY A 94 -5.04 -7.29 15.24
N GLY A 95 -5.06 -6.22 14.44
CA GLY A 95 -6.14 -5.22 14.42
C GLY A 95 -7.36 -5.70 13.64
N GLU A 96 -8.46 -4.99 13.77
CA GLU A 96 -9.74 -5.25 13.09
C GLU A 96 -9.88 -4.30 11.89
N PRO A 97 -9.85 -4.81 10.63
CA PRO A 97 -10.13 -3.97 9.47
C PRO A 97 -11.62 -3.71 9.33
N GLU A 98 -11.98 -2.44 9.17
CA GLU A 98 -13.32 -2.00 8.83
C GLU A 98 -13.36 -1.36 7.47
N PHE A 99 -14.46 -1.59 6.77
CA PHE A 99 -14.65 -1.12 5.40
C PHE A 99 -15.66 0.02 5.39
N VAL A 100 -15.33 1.07 4.63
CA VAL A 100 -16.27 2.13 4.27
C VAL A 100 -16.56 2.09 2.78
N GLU A 101 -17.69 2.65 2.39
CA GLU A 101 -18.13 2.65 1.00
C GLU A 101 -17.18 3.47 0.11
N ALA A 102 -17.16 3.09 -1.16
CA ALA A 102 -16.53 3.89 -2.20
C ALA A 102 -17.59 4.78 -2.87
N ASP A 103 -17.19 5.97 -3.28
CA ASP A 103 -18.02 6.86 -4.09
C ASP A 103 -18.31 6.19 -5.45
N PRO A 104 -19.56 5.96 -5.81
CA PRO A 104 -19.93 5.22 -7.01
C PRO A 104 -19.57 5.95 -8.31
N THR A 105 -19.27 7.24 -8.25
CA THR A 105 -18.89 8.05 -9.41
C THR A 105 -17.41 7.97 -9.69
N THR A 106 -16.59 8.01 -8.64
CA THR A 106 -15.12 8.07 -8.74
C THR A 106 -14.44 6.72 -8.49
N GLY A 107 -15.12 5.81 -7.77
CA GLY A 107 -14.53 4.55 -7.29
C GLY A 107 -13.57 4.73 -6.11
N LEU A 108 -13.27 5.97 -5.70
CA LEU A 108 -12.41 6.28 -4.57
C LEU A 108 -13.17 6.11 -3.26
N ILE A 109 -12.44 6.01 -2.17
CA ILE A 109 -13.02 5.94 -0.82
C ILE A 109 -13.91 7.18 -0.54
N ASP A 110 -15.13 6.98 -0.04
CA ASP A 110 -16.06 8.08 0.27
C ASP A 110 -15.61 8.80 1.56
N LEU A 111 -15.27 10.10 1.42
CA LEU A 111 -14.82 10.93 2.54
C LEU A 111 -15.89 11.14 3.60
N ASN A 112 -17.18 11.23 3.21
CA ASN A 112 -18.27 11.36 4.18
C ASN A 112 -18.44 10.07 4.99
N ALA A 113 -18.31 8.91 4.31
CA ALA A 113 -18.35 7.61 4.98
C ALA A 113 -17.19 7.43 5.97
N ILE A 114 -15.97 7.90 5.60
CA ILE A 114 -14.83 7.92 6.54
C ILE A 114 -15.15 8.79 7.75
N GLU A 115 -15.58 10.04 7.52
CA GLU A 115 -15.85 10.99 8.61
C GLU A 115 -16.89 10.43 9.58
N GLN A 116 -18.00 9.91 9.05
CA GLN A 116 -19.04 9.29 9.86
C GLN A 116 -18.48 8.11 10.67
N ARG A 117 -17.72 7.22 10.01
CA ARG A 117 -17.17 6.04 10.69
C ARG A 117 -16.16 6.39 11.78
N VAL A 118 -15.30 7.38 11.55
CA VAL A 118 -14.34 7.89 12.54
C VAL A 118 -15.07 8.44 13.76
N ARG A 119 -16.16 9.21 13.55
CA ARG A 119 -16.99 9.74 14.64
C ARG A 119 -17.64 8.62 15.47
N ASP A 120 -18.22 7.63 14.77
CA ASP A 120 -18.89 6.50 15.44
C ASP A 120 -17.92 5.68 16.29
N LEU A 121 -16.73 5.41 15.76
CA LEU A 121 -15.68 4.71 16.48
C LEU A 121 -15.16 5.52 17.67
N ALA A 122 -14.97 6.83 17.50
CA ALA A 122 -14.56 7.71 18.59
C ALA A 122 -15.59 7.75 19.74
N HIS A 123 -16.90 7.80 19.41
CA HIS A 123 -17.98 7.73 20.40
C HIS A 123 -18.02 6.40 21.16
N ARG A 124 -17.57 5.31 20.53
CA ARG A 124 -17.45 3.99 21.17
C ARG A 124 -16.16 3.83 21.99
N GLY A 125 -15.28 4.84 21.98
CA GLY A 125 -13.99 4.80 22.67
C GLY A 125 -12.91 4.01 21.92
N THR A 126 -13.13 3.67 20.66
CA THR A 126 -12.20 2.92 19.80
C THR A 126 -11.89 3.67 18.51
N PRO A 127 -11.33 4.89 18.57
CA PRO A 127 -10.99 5.64 17.36
C PRO A 127 -10.04 4.83 16.46
N PRO A 128 -10.15 4.97 15.13
CA PRO A 128 -9.31 4.18 14.22
C PRO A 128 -7.85 4.53 14.42
N LYS A 129 -7.00 3.51 14.44
CA LYS A 129 -5.55 3.63 14.57
C LYS A 129 -4.90 4.06 13.28
N VAL A 130 -5.43 3.55 12.15
CA VAL A 130 -4.96 3.85 10.80
C VAL A 130 -6.13 3.97 9.84
N ILE A 131 -5.93 4.74 8.77
CA ILE A 131 -6.80 4.76 7.60
C ILE A 131 -5.90 4.44 6.40
N VAL A 132 -6.32 3.45 5.62
CA VAL A 132 -5.63 3.02 4.39
C VAL A 132 -6.53 3.37 3.20
N PRO A 133 -6.40 4.57 2.64
CA PRO A 133 -7.21 5.01 1.51
C PRO A 133 -6.78 4.31 0.22
N VAL A 134 -7.75 4.16 -0.70
CA VAL A 134 -7.55 3.62 -2.05
C VAL A 134 -8.31 4.47 -3.05
#